data_4e5e9bc85f07c49dfc2d7cf92f652d89
#
_entry.id   4e5e9bc85f07c49dfc2d7cf92f652d89
#
_cell.length_a   1.000
_cell.length_b   1.000
_cell.length_c   1.000
_cell.angle_alpha   90.00
_cell.angle_beta   90.00
_cell.angle_gamma   90.00
#
_symmetry.space_group_name_H-M   'P 1'
#
loop_
_entity.id
_entity.type
_entity.pdbx_description
1 polymer ?
#
loop_
_entity_poly.entity_id
_entity_poly.type
_entity_poly.pdbx_seq_one_letter_code
_entity_poly.pdbx_strand_id
1 'polypeptide(L)'
;MKKTILLSLMVSSLLAEDDGVFLSVGYQIGEAAQMVKNTGEIQKVSNAYENLNNLLTRYNELKQTASNTNSSTTQAINNLKESASRLKTTPNSANQAVSSALSSAVGMWQVIASNLANNSLPTNKYNEINAISQLLQNTLENKNNNLTIGNDYEHLLTQASTIITTLQSQCPSIDGGNGKPWGINASGNACAIFGNTFNAINSMINSAKKAAAEARRTSPDNQNTPTAINPDFTKNLNQVSSVINDTISYLKGDNLETIYNTLQKTPDSKGFHSLVSRSSYSYSLNETQYSEFQTTTKEFGHNPFRSVGLINSQSNNGAMNGVGVQLGYKQFFGKNKFFGIRYYAFFDYNHAYIKSNFFNSASNVFTYGAGSDLLLNFINGGSNQNRKISFGIFGGIALAGTTWLNSQFVNLKTTTSIYSAKINNTNFQFLFNTGLRLQGIHHGVELGVKIPTINTNYYSFMGAKLAYRRLYSVYFNYVLAY
;
A
#
# COMPACT_ATOMS: atom_id res chain seq x y z
N MET A 1 27.75 -41.73 46.49
CA MET A 1 26.83 -40.72 47.06
C MET A 1 25.66 -40.33 46.17
N LYS A 2 25.72 -40.41 44.84
CA LYS A 2 24.61 -40.00 43.94
C LYS A 2 23.44 -40.98 43.80
N LYS A 3 23.62 -42.26 44.17
CA LYS A 3 22.55 -43.28 44.09
C LYS A 3 21.73 -43.40 45.37
N THR A 4 22.23 -42.90 46.50
CA THR A 4 21.56 -43.00 47.81
C THR A 4 20.50 -41.87 47.99
N ILE A 5 20.66 -40.74 47.32
CA ILE A 5 19.70 -39.65 47.40
C ILE A 5 18.41 -39.96 46.61
N LEU A 6 18.52 -40.73 45.52
CA LEU A 6 17.36 -41.12 44.72
C LEU A 6 16.52 -42.21 45.41
N LEU A 7 17.14 -43.01 46.28
CA LEU A 7 16.48 -44.11 47.01
C LEU A 7 15.81 -43.62 48.30
N SER A 8 16.27 -42.52 48.91
CA SER A 8 15.68 -41.96 50.12
C SER A 8 14.39 -41.15 49.85
N LEU A 9 14.17 -40.75 48.63
CA LEU A 9 12.92 -40.12 48.20
C LEU A 9 11.78 -41.11 47.94
N MET A 10 12.05 -42.42 47.96
CA MET A 10 11.06 -43.48 47.69
C MET A 10 10.44 -44.12 48.94
N VAL A 11 10.81 -43.72 50.14
CA VAL A 11 10.42 -44.47 51.38
C VAL A 11 9.48 -43.67 52.28
N SER A 12 8.89 -42.61 51.90
CA SER A 12 7.92 -41.95 52.77
C SER A 12 6.58 -41.81 52.11
N SER A 13 5.65 -42.60 52.50
CA SER A 13 4.29 -42.25 52.88
C SER A 13 3.23 -43.26 52.51
N LEU A 14 2.62 -43.76 53.50
CA LEU A 14 1.51 -44.70 53.48
C LEU A 14 0.12 -44.02 53.45
N LEU A 15 0.03 -42.71 53.16
CA LEU A 15 -1.20 -41.96 53.09
C LEU A 15 -1.60 -41.64 51.63
N ALA A 16 -2.88 -41.46 51.39
CA ALA A 16 -3.39 -41.24 50.04
C ALA A 16 -2.86 -39.95 49.41
N GLU A 17 -2.58 -38.97 50.24
CA GLU A 17 -2.03 -37.70 49.81
C GLU A 17 -1.14 -37.14 50.92
N ASP A 18 0.14 -37.03 50.63
CA ASP A 18 1.15 -36.49 51.52
C ASP A 18 1.79 -35.24 50.92
N ASP A 19 2.52 -34.52 51.80
CA ASP A 19 3.40 -33.45 51.39
C ASP A 19 4.47 -34.02 50.45
N GLY A 20 4.75 -33.34 49.36
CA GLY A 20 5.74 -33.82 48.46
C GLY A 20 5.84 -33.09 47.14
N VAL A 21 6.84 -33.49 46.38
CA VAL A 21 7.07 -32.95 45.02
C VAL A 21 6.07 -33.58 44.06
N PHE A 22 5.59 -32.81 43.10
CA PHE A 22 4.78 -33.32 42.02
C PHE A 22 5.26 -32.84 40.68
N LEU A 23 5.07 -33.66 39.66
CA LEU A 23 5.22 -33.34 38.26
C LEU A 23 3.89 -33.60 37.56
N SER A 24 3.40 -32.65 36.79
CA SER A 24 2.23 -32.88 35.92
C SER A 24 2.50 -32.54 34.48
N VAL A 25 1.91 -33.36 33.61
CA VAL A 25 1.95 -33.16 32.16
C VAL A 25 0.52 -33.31 31.63
N GLY A 26 0.11 -32.42 30.76
CA GLY A 26 -1.25 -32.48 30.24
C GLY A 26 -1.44 -31.83 28.88
N TYR A 27 -2.62 -32.10 28.35
CA TYR A 27 -3.13 -31.50 27.14
C TYR A 27 -4.13 -30.40 27.49
N GLN A 28 -4.13 -29.33 26.69
CA GLN A 28 -5.03 -28.23 26.92
C GLN A 28 -5.70 -27.78 25.61
N ILE A 29 -6.96 -27.41 25.73
CA ILE A 29 -7.76 -26.80 24.68
C ILE A 29 -8.33 -25.49 25.20
N GLY A 30 -8.51 -24.51 24.33
CA GLY A 30 -9.02 -23.22 24.75
C GLY A 30 -9.36 -22.31 23.59
N GLU A 31 -9.50 -21.05 23.94
CA GLU A 31 -9.85 -20.01 23.01
C GLU A 31 -8.92 -18.81 23.18
N ALA A 32 -8.56 -18.22 22.05
CA ALA A 32 -7.80 -17.00 22.00
C ALA A 32 -8.53 -15.95 21.18
N ALA A 33 -8.37 -14.70 21.54
CA ALA A 33 -8.94 -13.55 20.85
C ALA A 33 -7.83 -12.70 20.21
N GLN A 34 -8.15 -12.18 19.02
CA GLN A 34 -7.40 -11.17 18.31
C GLN A 34 -8.24 -9.88 18.28
N MET A 35 -7.68 -8.81 18.79
CA MET A 35 -8.33 -7.50 18.87
C MET A 35 -7.56 -6.49 18.05
N VAL A 36 -8.24 -5.84 17.11
CA VAL A 36 -7.70 -4.78 16.26
C VAL A 36 -8.41 -3.48 16.58
N LYS A 37 -7.66 -2.39 16.71
CA LYS A 37 -8.20 -1.05 17.02
C LYS A 37 -7.51 0.03 16.21
N ASN A 38 -8.26 1.11 15.90
CA ASN A 38 -7.76 2.37 15.33
C ASN A 38 -6.98 2.22 14.01
N THR A 39 -7.48 1.46 13.05
CA THR A 39 -6.80 1.24 11.77
C THR A 39 -6.96 2.37 10.77
N GLY A 40 -7.83 3.34 11.05
CA GLY A 40 -8.24 4.38 10.09
C GLY A 40 -7.10 5.23 9.56
N GLU A 41 -6.13 5.59 10.39
CA GLU A 41 -5.00 6.41 9.96
C GLU A 41 -4.06 5.64 9.02
N ILE A 42 -3.80 4.37 9.29
CA ILE A 42 -3.02 3.51 8.38
C ILE A 42 -3.70 3.40 7.03
N GLN A 43 -5.01 3.18 7.00
CA GLN A 43 -5.77 3.06 5.76
C GLN A 43 -5.68 4.34 4.93
N LYS A 44 -5.88 5.50 5.56
CA LYS A 44 -5.78 6.80 4.87
C LYS A 44 -4.40 7.03 4.27
N VAL A 45 -3.36 6.78 5.07
CA VAL A 45 -1.97 6.97 4.63
C VAL A 45 -1.61 5.95 3.55
N SER A 46 -1.95 4.67 3.72
CA SER A 46 -1.70 3.63 2.72
C SER A 46 -2.36 3.98 1.38
N ASN A 47 -3.63 4.42 1.39
CA ASN A 47 -4.34 4.82 0.19
C ASN A 47 -3.71 6.07 -0.48
N ALA A 48 -3.27 7.05 0.34
CA ALA A 48 -2.63 8.25 -0.18
C ALA A 48 -1.28 7.92 -0.86
N TYR A 49 -0.49 7.04 -0.24
CA TYR A 49 0.77 6.55 -0.82
C TYR A 49 0.55 5.75 -2.09
N GLU A 50 -0.44 4.88 -2.13
CA GLU A 50 -0.77 4.09 -3.32
C GLU A 50 -1.21 4.99 -4.48
N ASN A 51 -2.10 5.94 -4.22
CA ASN A 51 -2.55 6.90 -5.23
C ASN A 51 -1.38 7.74 -5.76
N LEU A 52 -0.52 8.22 -4.87
CA LEU A 52 0.65 8.99 -5.27
C LEU A 52 1.65 8.13 -6.05
N ASN A 53 1.88 6.88 -5.61
CA ASN A 53 2.76 5.95 -6.34
C ASN A 53 2.24 5.68 -7.75
N ASN A 54 0.93 5.50 -7.92
CA ASN A 54 0.32 5.31 -9.23
C ASN A 54 0.53 6.55 -10.14
N LEU A 55 0.36 7.74 -9.59
CA LEU A 55 0.60 8.99 -10.32
C LEU A 55 2.08 9.15 -10.70
N LEU A 56 3.00 8.85 -9.78
CA LEU A 56 4.45 8.94 -10.03
C LEU A 56 4.93 7.87 -11.01
N THR A 57 4.38 6.67 -10.95
CA THR A 57 4.67 5.59 -11.92
C THR A 57 4.24 6.03 -13.31
N ARG A 58 3.02 6.54 -13.44
CA ARG A 58 2.52 7.11 -14.71
C ARG A 58 3.39 8.24 -15.23
N TYR A 59 3.82 9.14 -14.35
CA TYR A 59 4.76 10.20 -14.72
C TYR A 59 6.07 9.66 -15.29
N ASN A 60 6.64 8.62 -14.67
CA ASN A 60 7.87 8.00 -15.16
C ASN A 60 7.68 7.24 -16.47
N GLU A 61 6.54 6.58 -16.66
CA GLU A 61 6.18 5.95 -17.94
C GLU A 61 6.07 6.97 -19.06
N LEU A 62 5.45 8.13 -18.80
CA LEU A 62 5.41 9.24 -19.73
C LEU A 62 6.81 9.75 -20.10
N LYS A 63 7.66 9.91 -19.11
CA LYS A 63 9.05 10.32 -19.27
C LYS A 63 9.80 9.33 -20.16
N GLN A 64 9.64 8.04 -19.96
CA GLN A 64 10.25 6.99 -20.80
C GLN A 64 9.66 6.97 -22.20
N THR A 65 8.35 7.06 -22.34
CA THR A 65 7.67 7.10 -23.65
C THR A 65 8.14 8.28 -24.45
N ALA A 66 8.24 9.47 -23.84
CA ALA A 66 8.76 10.66 -24.50
C ALA A 66 10.23 10.48 -24.97
N SER A 67 11.06 9.72 -24.24
CA SER A 67 12.44 9.43 -24.67
C SER A 67 12.52 8.43 -25.81
N ASN A 68 11.69 7.42 -25.79
CA ASN A 68 11.70 6.35 -26.78
C ASN A 68 11.01 6.75 -28.09
N THR A 69 10.05 7.67 -28.04
CA THR A 69 9.33 8.16 -29.23
C THR A 69 10.10 9.18 -30.05
N ASN A 70 11.25 9.66 -29.58
CA ASN A 70 12.00 10.72 -30.29
C ASN A 70 12.37 10.34 -31.73
N SER A 71 12.81 9.10 -31.99
CA SER A 71 13.18 8.68 -33.33
C SER A 71 11.96 8.45 -34.23
N SER A 72 10.92 7.78 -33.73
CA SER A 72 9.69 7.50 -34.49
C SER A 72 8.89 8.78 -34.75
N THR A 73 8.82 9.70 -33.79
CA THR A 73 8.18 11.01 -33.97
C THR A 73 8.92 11.85 -34.96
N THR A 74 10.26 11.90 -34.91
CA THR A 74 11.07 12.62 -35.88
C THR A 74 10.88 12.07 -37.29
N GLN A 75 10.82 10.75 -37.45
CA GLN A 75 10.56 10.11 -38.73
C GLN A 75 9.15 10.42 -39.24
N ALA A 76 8.12 10.36 -38.42
CA ALA A 76 6.76 10.72 -38.79
C ALA A 76 6.66 12.18 -39.24
N ILE A 77 7.33 13.09 -38.53
CA ILE A 77 7.42 14.52 -38.91
C ILE A 77 8.09 14.69 -40.28
N ASN A 78 9.19 14.00 -40.53
CA ASN A 78 9.93 14.09 -41.80
C ASN A 78 9.08 13.54 -42.95
N ASN A 79 8.43 12.38 -42.75
CA ASN A 79 7.50 11.81 -43.73
C ASN A 79 6.34 12.77 -44.07
N LEU A 80 5.77 13.44 -43.04
CA LEU A 80 4.72 14.42 -43.25
C LEU A 80 5.22 15.63 -44.07
N LYS A 81 6.41 16.17 -43.73
CA LYS A 81 7.02 17.30 -44.45
C LYS A 81 7.32 16.93 -45.90
N GLU A 82 7.84 15.73 -46.15
CA GLU A 82 8.13 15.26 -47.51
C GLU A 82 6.85 15.09 -48.34
N SER A 83 5.82 14.41 -47.77
CA SER A 83 4.55 14.27 -48.46
C SER A 83 3.85 15.61 -48.69
N ALA A 84 3.98 16.58 -47.77
CA ALA A 84 3.49 17.94 -47.95
C ALA A 84 4.25 18.74 -49.00
N SER A 85 5.48 18.42 -49.32
CA SER A 85 6.25 19.10 -50.36
C SER A 85 5.83 18.70 -51.80
N ARG A 86 5.23 17.52 -51.95
CA ARG A 86 4.79 16.93 -53.21
C ARG A 86 3.28 16.90 -53.39
N LEU A 87 2.55 17.81 -52.75
CA LEU A 87 1.11 17.74 -52.61
C LEU A 87 0.38 18.02 -53.96
N LYS A 88 -0.48 17.03 -54.32
CA LYS A 88 -1.73 17.25 -55.06
C LYS A 88 -2.84 16.79 -54.11
N THR A 89 -3.61 17.73 -53.55
CA THR A 89 -4.59 17.41 -52.53
C THR A 89 -5.99 17.88 -52.91
N THR A 90 -6.99 17.16 -52.39
CA THR A 90 -8.41 17.58 -52.51
C THR A 90 -8.77 18.57 -51.41
N PRO A 91 -9.83 19.37 -51.58
CA PRO A 91 -10.35 20.26 -50.53
C PRO A 91 -10.64 19.53 -49.23
N ASN A 92 -11.16 18.31 -49.28
CA ASN A 92 -11.44 17.50 -48.08
C ASN A 92 -10.17 17.13 -47.27
N SER A 93 -9.12 16.74 -47.96
CA SER A 93 -7.84 16.42 -47.27
C SER A 93 -7.21 17.69 -46.69
N ALA A 94 -7.34 18.82 -47.34
CA ALA A 94 -6.88 20.11 -46.83
C ALA A 94 -7.68 20.54 -45.60
N ASN A 95 -9.01 20.36 -45.61
CA ASN A 95 -9.89 20.64 -44.46
C ASN A 95 -9.53 19.77 -43.27
N GLN A 96 -9.27 18.48 -43.53
CA GLN A 96 -8.81 17.55 -42.47
C GLN A 96 -7.46 18.01 -41.88
N ALA A 97 -6.52 18.44 -42.71
CA ALA A 97 -5.22 18.89 -42.24
C ALA A 97 -5.34 20.16 -41.39
N VAL A 98 -6.16 21.11 -41.79
CA VAL A 98 -6.44 22.35 -41.04
C VAL A 98 -7.11 22.00 -39.70
N SER A 99 -8.16 21.19 -39.70
CA SER A 99 -8.87 20.78 -38.50
C SER A 99 -7.94 20.06 -37.50
N SER A 100 -7.11 19.16 -38.01
CA SER A 100 -6.13 18.43 -37.15
C SER A 100 -5.09 19.37 -36.53
N ALA A 101 -4.60 20.37 -37.32
CA ALA A 101 -3.65 21.35 -36.81
C ALA A 101 -4.24 22.25 -35.72
N LEU A 102 -5.49 22.73 -35.92
CA LEU A 102 -6.20 23.55 -34.94
C LEU A 102 -6.48 22.76 -33.66
N SER A 103 -7.02 21.55 -33.77
CA SER A 103 -7.32 20.68 -32.63
C SER A 103 -6.07 20.35 -31.81
N SER A 104 -4.95 20.10 -32.49
CA SER A 104 -3.68 19.82 -31.84
C SER A 104 -3.16 21.03 -31.06
N ALA A 105 -3.24 22.23 -31.62
CA ALA A 105 -2.78 23.44 -30.94
C ALA A 105 -3.68 23.77 -29.73
N VAL A 106 -5.00 23.68 -29.88
CA VAL A 106 -5.98 23.90 -28.80
C VAL A 106 -5.80 22.85 -27.68
N GLY A 107 -5.71 21.56 -28.03
CA GLY A 107 -5.55 20.50 -27.08
C GLY A 107 -4.25 20.63 -26.26
N MET A 108 -3.15 20.98 -26.92
CA MET A 108 -1.88 21.23 -26.25
C MET A 108 -1.94 22.44 -25.31
N TRP A 109 -2.60 23.53 -25.72
CA TRP A 109 -2.83 24.67 -24.83
C TRP A 109 -3.62 24.28 -23.60
N GLN A 110 -4.77 23.62 -23.76
CA GLN A 110 -5.64 23.24 -22.65
C GLN A 110 -4.91 22.41 -21.61
N VAL A 111 -4.08 21.47 -22.04
CA VAL A 111 -3.35 20.58 -21.15
C VAL A 111 -2.17 21.30 -20.49
N ILE A 112 -1.41 22.08 -21.22
CA ILE A 112 -0.26 22.80 -20.66
C ILE A 112 -0.72 23.94 -19.75
N ALA A 113 -1.78 24.68 -20.13
CA ALA A 113 -2.34 25.74 -19.28
C ALA A 113 -2.78 25.23 -17.90
N SER A 114 -3.32 24.02 -17.83
CA SER A 114 -3.68 23.37 -16.55
C SER A 114 -2.46 22.98 -15.72
N ASN A 115 -1.29 22.81 -16.33
CA ASN A 115 -0.04 22.42 -15.69
C ASN A 115 0.92 23.58 -15.43
N LEU A 116 0.66 24.76 -16.05
CA LEU A 116 1.42 25.96 -15.75
C LEU A 116 1.02 26.46 -14.38
N ALA A 117 1.98 26.71 -13.50
CA ALA A 117 1.71 27.36 -12.24
C ALA A 117 1.10 28.75 -12.49
N ASN A 118 0.13 29.13 -11.66
CA ASN A 118 -0.71 30.35 -11.83
C ASN A 118 0.04 31.66 -12.07
N ASN A 119 1.36 31.69 -12.01
CA ASN A 119 2.19 32.91 -12.19
C ASN A 119 3.24 32.76 -13.31
N SER A 120 3.16 31.74 -14.15
CA SER A 120 4.20 31.48 -15.14
C SER A 120 4.00 32.21 -16.48
N LEU A 121 2.80 32.65 -16.74
CA LEU A 121 2.50 33.56 -17.88
C LEU A 121 2.00 34.90 -17.32
N PRO A 122 2.45 36.02 -17.85
CA PRO A 122 1.80 37.30 -17.56
C PRO A 122 0.29 37.20 -17.86
N THR A 123 -0.57 37.71 -16.97
CA THR A 123 -2.03 37.53 -17.04
C THR A 123 -2.61 37.98 -18.41
N ASN A 124 -2.06 39.04 -18.99
CA ASN A 124 -2.44 39.51 -20.30
C ASN A 124 -2.15 38.48 -21.40
N LYS A 125 -0.98 37.85 -21.36
CA LYS A 125 -0.60 36.81 -22.33
C LYS A 125 -1.42 35.52 -22.15
N TYR A 126 -1.68 35.13 -20.92
CA TYR A 126 -2.56 33.99 -20.64
C TYR A 126 -3.97 34.25 -21.22
N ASN A 127 -4.54 35.41 -20.95
CA ASN A 127 -5.87 35.76 -21.44
C ASN A 127 -5.92 35.84 -22.97
N GLU A 128 -4.89 36.40 -23.62
CA GLU A 128 -4.78 36.46 -25.08
C GLU A 128 -4.80 35.04 -25.69
N ILE A 129 -3.94 34.16 -25.23
CA ILE A 129 -3.85 32.80 -25.77
C ILE A 129 -5.10 31.97 -25.43
N ASN A 130 -5.68 32.16 -24.25
CA ASN A 130 -6.92 31.49 -23.88
C ASN A 130 -8.09 31.94 -24.78
N ALA A 131 -8.20 33.24 -25.10
CA ALA A 131 -9.20 33.76 -26.02
C ALA A 131 -9.01 33.19 -27.44
N ILE A 132 -7.78 33.12 -27.94
CA ILE A 132 -7.45 32.46 -29.21
C ILE A 132 -7.86 31.00 -29.19
N SER A 133 -7.53 30.27 -28.14
CA SER A 133 -7.87 28.85 -28.00
C SER A 133 -9.38 28.62 -28.00
N GLN A 134 -10.15 29.47 -27.31
CA GLN A 134 -11.61 29.40 -27.31
C GLN A 134 -12.19 29.69 -28.68
N LEU A 135 -11.66 30.68 -29.40
CA LEU A 135 -12.09 31.00 -30.77
C LEU A 135 -11.87 29.80 -31.71
N LEU A 136 -10.69 29.19 -31.67
CA LEU A 136 -10.38 28.02 -32.48
C LEU A 136 -11.26 26.82 -32.11
N GLN A 137 -11.52 26.60 -30.84
CA GLN A 137 -12.42 25.54 -30.36
C GLN A 137 -13.84 25.75 -30.84
N ASN A 138 -14.38 26.96 -30.71
CA ASN A 138 -15.71 27.29 -31.20
C ASN A 138 -15.80 27.12 -32.74
N THR A 139 -14.74 27.45 -33.45
CA THR A 139 -14.68 27.25 -34.91
C THR A 139 -14.71 25.75 -35.26
N LEU A 140 -14.03 24.90 -34.49
CA LEU A 140 -14.04 23.45 -34.67
C LEU A 140 -15.41 22.85 -34.35
N GLU A 141 -16.06 23.29 -33.26
CA GLU A 141 -17.37 22.80 -32.82
C GLU A 141 -18.53 23.23 -33.72
N ASN A 142 -18.55 24.51 -34.14
CA ASN A 142 -19.61 25.05 -34.98
C ASN A 142 -19.56 24.54 -36.42
N LYS A 143 -18.43 24.02 -36.89
CA LYS A 143 -18.25 23.52 -38.24
C LYS A 143 -18.23 22.00 -38.30
N ASN A 144 -19.09 21.38 -37.52
CA ASN A 144 -19.21 19.93 -37.36
C ASN A 144 -19.33 19.13 -38.66
N ASN A 145 -19.00 19.63 -39.82
CA ASN A 145 -18.83 18.83 -41.05
C ASN A 145 -18.37 19.60 -42.29
N ASN A 146 -18.27 20.94 -42.28
CA ASN A 146 -17.92 21.69 -43.48
C ASN A 146 -17.01 22.89 -43.19
N LEU A 147 -15.78 22.63 -42.76
CA LEU A 147 -14.71 23.61 -42.87
C LEU A 147 -14.44 23.82 -44.37
N THR A 148 -15.19 24.73 -45.01
CA THR A 148 -14.83 25.20 -46.33
C THR A 148 -13.57 26.02 -46.20
N ILE A 149 -12.54 25.67 -46.97
CA ILE A 149 -11.30 26.44 -47.07
C ILE A 149 -11.64 27.79 -47.69
N GLY A 150 -12.16 28.68 -46.85
CA GLY A 150 -12.36 30.08 -47.16
C GLY A 150 -11.08 30.89 -46.94
N ASN A 151 -11.18 32.22 -47.09
CA ASN A 151 -10.05 33.12 -46.89
C ASN A 151 -9.50 33.14 -45.47
N ASP A 152 -10.23 32.54 -44.49
CA ASP A 152 -9.91 32.61 -43.07
C ASP A 152 -8.96 31.53 -42.58
N TYR A 153 -8.65 30.49 -43.39
CA TYR A 153 -7.82 29.39 -42.92
C TYR A 153 -6.38 29.82 -42.56
N GLU A 154 -5.83 30.80 -43.28
CA GLU A 154 -4.52 31.35 -42.97
C GLU A 154 -4.50 32.07 -41.66
N HIS A 155 -5.57 32.80 -41.35
CA HIS A 155 -5.74 33.46 -40.07
C HIS A 155 -5.85 32.43 -38.92
N LEU A 156 -6.68 31.42 -39.09
CA LEU A 156 -6.85 30.34 -38.09
C LEU A 156 -5.55 29.57 -37.84
N LEU A 157 -4.80 29.21 -38.89
CA LEU A 157 -3.52 28.54 -38.77
C LEU A 157 -2.43 29.45 -38.19
N THR A 158 -2.53 30.76 -38.41
CA THR A 158 -1.63 31.74 -37.77
C THR A 158 -1.92 31.83 -36.27
N GLN A 159 -3.20 31.86 -35.90
CA GLN A 159 -3.60 31.82 -34.49
C GLN A 159 -3.13 30.53 -33.78
N ALA A 160 -3.29 29.34 -34.40
CA ALA A 160 -2.75 28.08 -33.91
C ALA A 160 -1.22 28.14 -33.76
N SER A 161 -0.53 28.75 -34.74
CA SER A 161 0.91 28.97 -34.64
C SER A 161 1.27 29.87 -33.45
N THR A 162 0.51 30.92 -33.19
CA THR A 162 0.69 31.84 -32.06
C THR A 162 0.58 31.11 -30.73
N ILE A 163 -0.39 30.19 -30.56
CA ILE A 163 -0.48 29.34 -29.37
C ILE A 163 0.84 28.57 -29.18
N ILE A 164 1.28 27.85 -30.20
CA ILE A 164 2.45 26.99 -30.10
C ILE A 164 3.75 27.76 -29.90
N THR A 165 3.94 28.88 -30.59
CA THR A 165 5.14 29.71 -30.41
C THR A 165 5.16 30.36 -29.01
N THR A 166 4.02 30.78 -28.49
CA THR A 166 3.93 31.30 -27.12
C THR A 166 4.28 30.22 -26.11
N LEU A 167 3.72 29.02 -26.26
CA LEU A 167 4.08 27.88 -25.35
C LEU A 167 5.57 27.56 -25.44
N GLN A 168 6.14 27.52 -26.64
CA GLN A 168 7.58 27.31 -26.83
C GLN A 168 8.44 28.41 -26.19
N SER A 169 8.01 29.69 -26.28
CA SER A 169 8.77 30.81 -25.69
C SER A 169 8.73 30.79 -24.15
N GLN A 170 7.69 30.24 -23.57
CA GLN A 170 7.56 30.09 -22.11
C GLN A 170 8.23 28.83 -21.59
N CYS A 171 8.56 27.89 -22.46
CA CYS A 171 9.34 26.71 -22.10
C CYS A 171 10.83 27.03 -22.16
N PRO A 172 11.68 26.52 -21.25
CA PRO A 172 13.12 26.66 -21.36
C PRO A 172 13.57 26.19 -22.74
N SER A 173 14.49 26.92 -23.37
CA SER A 173 15.02 26.52 -24.68
C SER A 173 15.60 25.12 -24.64
N ILE A 174 15.61 24.44 -25.78
CA ILE A 174 16.18 23.09 -25.92
C ILE A 174 17.62 23.03 -25.41
N ASP A 175 18.36 24.09 -25.55
CA ASP A 175 19.73 24.22 -25.07
C ASP A 175 19.82 24.65 -23.60
N GLY A 176 18.68 24.84 -22.93
CA GLY A 176 18.58 25.08 -21.48
C GLY A 176 19.35 26.28 -20.95
N GLY A 177 19.71 27.23 -21.81
CA GLY A 177 20.54 28.38 -21.47
C GLY A 177 21.95 28.03 -20.95
N ASN A 178 22.21 26.76 -20.64
CA ASN A 178 23.46 26.22 -20.12
C ASN A 178 23.96 24.99 -20.92
N GLY A 179 23.57 24.85 -22.18
CA GLY A 179 24.01 23.74 -23.03
C GLY A 179 23.41 22.36 -22.65
N LYS A 180 22.38 22.31 -21.80
CA LYS A 180 21.69 21.07 -21.48
C LYS A 180 20.51 20.90 -22.43
N PRO A 181 20.47 19.81 -23.21
CA PRO A 181 19.35 19.54 -24.10
C PRO A 181 18.04 19.41 -23.31
N TRP A 182 16.95 19.76 -23.95
CA TRP A 182 15.59 19.40 -23.53
C TRP A 182 15.53 17.87 -23.37
N GLY A 183 16.01 17.40 -22.27
CA GLY A 183 16.03 15.99 -21.98
C GLY A 183 15.05 15.69 -20.87
N ILE A 184 14.75 14.46 -20.76
CA ILE A 184 14.01 13.83 -19.70
C ILE A 184 14.58 14.15 -18.31
N ASN A 185 15.84 14.58 -18.26
CA ASN A 185 16.53 15.02 -17.05
C ASN A 185 16.36 16.51 -16.74
N ALA A 186 15.86 17.30 -17.69
CA ALA A 186 15.49 18.66 -17.41
C ALA A 186 14.14 18.63 -16.70
N SER A 187 14.01 19.42 -15.66
CA SER A 187 12.83 19.65 -14.84
C SER A 187 11.51 19.09 -15.39
N GLY A 188 10.77 18.37 -14.58
CA GLY A 188 9.54 17.67 -14.96
C GLY A 188 8.36 18.55 -15.35
N ASN A 189 8.56 19.64 -16.12
CA ASN A 189 7.43 20.34 -16.70
C ASN A 189 7.03 19.68 -18.04
N ALA A 190 5.77 19.84 -18.42
CA ALA A 190 5.23 19.29 -19.66
C ALA A 190 6.04 19.72 -20.90
N CYS A 191 6.54 20.95 -20.91
CA CYS A 191 7.35 21.49 -22.00
C CYS A 191 8.67 20.74 -22.17
N ALA A 192 9.35 20.43 -21.10
CA ALA A 192 10.63 19.71 -21.14
C ALA A 192 10.44 18.25 -21.57
N ILE A 193 9.32 17.63 -21.17
CA ILE A 193 9.02 16.24 -21.47
C ILE A 193 8.59 16.06 -22.94
N PHE A 194 7.84 17.02 -23.48
CA PHE A 194 7.16 16.88 -24.77
C PHE A 194 7.59 17.89 -25.83
N GLY A 195 8.81 18.39 -25.73
CA GLY A 195 9.35 19.38 -26.70
C GLY A 195 9.22 18.96 -28.18
N ASN A 196 9.36 17.67 -28.47
CA ASN A 196 9.18 17.13 -29.82
C ASN A 196 7.73 17.22 -30.32
N THR A 197 6.75 17.24 -29.42
CA THR A 197 5.34 17.39 -29.79
C THR A 197 5.03 18.81 -30.32
N PHE A 198 5.70 19.83 -29.78
CA PHE A 198 5.63 21.19 -30.36
C PHE A 198 6.15 21.20 -31.78
N ASN A 199 7.26 20.52 -32.06
CA ASN A 199 7.79 20.40 -33.42
C ASN A 199 6.84 19.61 -34.33
N ALA A 200 6.15 18.61 -33.83
CA ALA A 200 5.14 17.86 -34.55
C ALA A 200 3.95 18.77 -34.93
N ILE A 201 3.43 19.53 -33.97
CA ILE A 201 2.31 20.47 -34.21
C ILE A 201 2.70 21.56 -35.18
N ASN A 202 3.88 22.17 -35.05
CA ASN A 202 4.38 23.15 -36.01
C ASN A 202 4.52 22.58 -37.42
N SER A 203 4.99 21.33 -37.51
CA SER A 203 5.08 20.65 -38.81
C SER A 203 3.70 20.38 -39.44
N MET A 204 2.72 20.03 -38.59
CA MET A 204 1.34 19.84 -38.98
C MET A 204 0.70 21.17 -39.46
N ILE A 205 0.89 22.27 -38.72
CA ILE A 205 0.43 23.61 -39.14
C ILE A 205 1.01 24.00 -40.48
N ASN A 206 2.32 23.83 -40.68
CA ASN A 206 2.97 24.17 -41.93
C ASN A 206 2.51 23.29 -43.10
N SER A 207 2.27 22.00 -42.84
CA SER A 207 1.71 21.08 -43.84
C SER A 207 0.26 21.40 -44.18
N ALA A 208 -0.53 21.80 -43.18
CA ALA A 208 -1.90 22.29 -43.40
C ALA A 208 -1.94 23.56 -44.25
N LYS A 209 -1.03 24.54 -44.02
CA LYS A 209 -0.89 25.73 -44.88
C LYS A 209 -0.60 25.35 -46.32
N LYS A 210 0.33 24.41 -46.57
CA LYS A 210 0.62 23.93 -47.92
C LYS A 210 -0.57 23.21 -48.56
N ALA A 211 -1.25 22.34 -47.81
CA ALA A 211 -2.42 21.62 -48.30
C ALA A 211 -3.56 22.56 -48.67
N ALA A 212 -3.81 23.58 -47.86
CA ALA A 212 -4.84 24.55 -48.12
C ALA A 212 -4.49 25.45 -49.31
N ALA A 213 -3.23 25.85 -49.47
CA ALA A 213 -2.79 26.63 -50.66
C ALA A 213 -2.94 25.81 -51.96
N GLU A 214 -2.59 24.51 -51.93
CA GLU A 214 -2.74 23.63 -53.08
C GLU A 214 -4.21 23.38 -53.42
N ALA A 215 -5.06 23.16 -52.43
CA ALA A 215 -6.49 22.99 -52.66
C ALA A 215 -7.17 24.21 -53.28
N ARG A 216 -6.66 25.42 -53.03
CA ARG A 216 -7.11 26.65 -53.72
C ARG A 216 -6.68 26.71 -55.18
N ARG A 217 -5.50 26.23 -55.50
CA ARG A 217 -5.06 26.19 -56.92
C ARG A 217 -5.87 25.19 -57.72
N THR A 218 -6.37 24.15 -57.09
CA THR A 218 -7.16 23.07 -57.72
C THR A 218 -8.66 23.28 -57.59
N SER A 219 -9.12 24.50 -57.23
CA SER A 219 -10.54 24.85 -57.10
C SER A 219 -11.29 24.77 -58.44
N PRO A 220 -12.61 24.50 -58.44
CA PRO A 220 -13.35 23.91 -59.56
C PRO A 220 -13.53 24.70 -60.85
N ASP A 221 -12.98 25.86 -60.93
CA ASP A 221 -12.96 26.59 -62.20
C ASP A 221 -12.02 26.05 -63.29
N ASN A 222 -11.18 25.06 -62.89
CA ASN A 222 -10.29 24.32 -63.79
C ASN A 222 -10.70 22.85 -63.88
N GLN A 223 -11.61 22.51 -64.77
CA GLN A 223 -12.20 21.18 -64.99
C GLN A 223 -11.23 20.08 -65.43
N ASN A 224 -9.93 20.32 -65.45
CA ASN A 224 -8.91 19.36 -65.93
C ASN A 224 -7.89 18.91 -64.90
N THR A 225 -8.25 18.82 -63.63
CA THR A 225 -7.32 18.33 -62.63
C THR A 225 -7.37 16.82 -62.49
N PRO A 226 -6.24 16.11 -62.66
CA PRO A 226 -6.18 14.72 -62.35
C PRO A 226 -6.39 14.53 -60.82
N THR A 227 -7.36 13.74 -60.47
CA THR A 227 -7.70 13.36 -59.11
C THR A 227 -6.60 12.44 -58.49
N ALA A 228 -5.36 12.85 -58.53
CA ALA A 228 -4.29 12.12 -57.85
C ALA A 228 -4.24 12.58 -56.37
N ILE A 229 -5.06 11.97 -55.57
CA ILE A 229 -4.96 12.02 -54.12
C ILE A 229 -3.59 11.48 -53.77
N ASN A 230 -2.78 12.24 -53.01
CA ASN A 230 -1.58 11.68 -52.42
C ASN A 230 -1.98 10.92 -51.13
N PRO A 231 -2.17 9.57 -51.17
CA PRO A 231 -2.60 8.81 -50.02
C PRO A 231 -1.58 8.86 -48.86
N ASP A 232 -0.31 9.11 -49.20
CA ASP A 232 0.76 9.18 -48.19
C ASP A 232 0.62 10.44 -47.33
N PHE A 233 0.13 11.56 -47.88
CA PHE A 233 -0.05 12.75 -47.07
C PHE A 233 -1.08 12.53 -45.95
N THR A 234 -2.25 12.00 -46.29
CA THR A 234 -3.31 11.72 -45.29
C THR A 234 -2.85 10.68 -44.29
N LYS A 235 -2.14 9.63 -44.72
CA LYS A 235 -1.56 8.62 -43.83
C LYS A 235 -0.56 9.25 -42.88
N ASN A 236 0.37 10.04 -43.36
CA ASN A 236 1.40 10.69 -42.55
C ASN A 236 0.80 11.76 -41.62
N LEU A 237 -0.21 12.48 -42.05
CA LEU A 237 -0.98 13.41 -41.22
C LEU A 237 -1.62 12.70 -40.04
N ASN A 238 -2.29 11.56 -40.29
CA ASN A 238 -2.93 10.77 -39.25
C ASN A 238 -1.90 10.18 -38.28
N GLN A 239 -0.74 9.75 -38.76
CA GLN A 239 0.32 9.24 -37.89
C GLN A 239 0.87 10.32 -36.97
N VAL A 240 1.14 11.51 -37.45
CA VAL A 240 1.59 12.64 -36.61
C VAL A 240 0.45 13.09 -35.66
N SER A 241 -0.79 13.12 -36.15
CA SER A 241 -1.95 13.40 -35.31
C SER A 241 -2.12 12.42 -34.16
N SER A 242 -1.92 11.11 -34.41
CA SER A 242 -1.93 10.07 -33.36
C SER A 242 -0.90 10.36 -32.28
N VAL A 243 0.36 10.60 -32.66
CA VAL A 243 1.43 10.93 -31.69
C VAL A 243 1.09 12.15 -30.85
N ILE A 244 0.52 13.18 -31.45
CA ILE A 244 0.11 14.40 -30.72
C ILE A 244 -1.04 14.09 -29.79
N ASN A 245 -2.06 13.37 -30.27
CA ASN A 245 -3.24 13.02 -29.46
C ASN A 245 -2.87 12.09 -28.30
N ASP A 246 -1.98 11.14 -28.50
CA ASP A 246 -1.46 10.28 -27.45
C ASP A 246 -0.76 11.12 -26.37
N THR A 247 0.10 12.07 -26.78
CA THR A 247 0.75 13.00 -25.84
C THR A 247 -0.27 13.85 -25.08
N ILE A 248 -1.26 14.42 -25.77
CA ILE A 248 -2.32 15.22 -25.14
C ILE A 248 -3.13 14.36 -24.15
N SER A 249 -3.46 13.14 -24.54
CA SER A 249 -4.20 12.20 -23.70
C SER A 249 -3.43 11.87 -22.42
N TYR A 250 -2.14 11.62 -22.56
CA TYR A 250 -1.27 11.40 -21.42
C TYR A 250 -1.22 12.60 -20.47
N LEU A 251 -1.03 13.80 -21.03
CA LEU A 251 -0.98 15.03 -20.23
C LEU A 251 -2.31 15.35 -19.53
N LYS A 252 -3.44 14.99 -20.10
CA LYS A 252 -4.77 15.16 -19.48
C LYS A 252 -4.94 14.29 -18.23
N GLY A 253 -4.35 13.10 -18.22
CA GLY A 253 -4.48 12.15 -17.12
C GLY A 253 -3.59 12.48 -15.92
N ASP A 254 -2.42 13.08 -16.14
CA ASP A 254 -1.36 13.25 -15.15
C ASP A 254 -0.93 14.71 -15.04
N ASN A 255 -1.65 15.43 -14.21
CA ASN A 255 -1.33 16.82 -13.90
C ASN A 255 -0.26 16.86 -12.80
N LEU A 256 0.93 17.37 -13.12
CA LEU A 256 2.03 17.52 -12.18
C LEU A 256 1.67 18.39 -10.96
N GLU A 257 0.78 19.36 -11.15
CA GLU A 257 0.20 20.15 -10.06
C GLU A 257 -0.63 19.26 -9.12
N THR A 258 -1.41 18.34 -9.66
CA THR A 258 -2.18 17.37 -8.86
C THR A 258 -1.28 16.46 -8.07
N ILE A 259 -0.18 15.95 -8.67
CA ILE A 259 0.81 15.13 -7.99
C ILE A 259 1.46 15.92 -6.84
N TYR A 260 1.91 17.14 -7.11
CA TYR A 260 2.50 18.02 -6.12
C TYR A 260 1.53 18.31 -4.97
N ASN A 261 0.31 18.73 -5.29
CA ASN A 261 -0.71 19.06 -4.29
C ASN A 261 -1.15 17.82 -3.48
N THR A 262 -1.19 16.64 -4.09
CA THR A 262 -1.50 15.39 -3.41
C THR A 262 -0.39 15.05 -2.42
N LEU A 263 0.87 15.20 -2.83
CA LEU A 263 2.02 15.00 -1.96
C LEU A 263 1.99 15.93 -0.73
N GLN A 264 1.69 17.23 -0.95
CA GLN A 264 1.61 18.21 0.13
C GLN A 264 0.48 17.90 1.14
N LYS A 265 -0.60 17.27 0.69
CA LYS A 265 -1.76 16.89 1.52
C LYS A 265 -1.65 15.48 2.10
N THR A 266 -0.66 14.69 1.70
CA THR A 266 -0.49 13.32 2.19
C THR A 266 -0.13 13.37 3.68
N PRO A 267 -0.94 12.76 4.56
CA PRO A 267 -0.63 12.70 5.99
C PRO A 267 0.72 12.06 6.23
N ASP A 268 1.45 12.57 7.20
CA ASP A 268 2.77 12.06 7.60
C ASP A 268 3.80 11.91 6.47
N SER A 269 3.64 12.67 5.40
CA SER A 269 4.62 12.76 4.30
C SER A 269 5.94 13.42 4.73
N LYS A 270 6.20 13.47 6.04
CA LYS A 270 7.46 13.96 6.62
C LYS A 270 8.63 13.28 5.93
N GLY A 271 9.48 14.06 5.27
CA GLY A 271 10.60 13.56 4.49
C GLY A 271 10.31 13.42 2.98
N PHE A 272 9.05 13.34 2.55
CA PHE A 272 8.69 13.27 1.13
C PHE A 272 8.10 14.57 0.57
N HIS A 273 7.96 15.64 1.37
CA HIS A 273 7.53 16.94 0.87
C HIS A 273 8.46 17.51 -0.20
N SER A 274 9.73 17.13 -0.19
CA SER A 274 10.72 17.48 -1.20
C SER A 274 10.85 16.45 -2.34
N LEU A 275 10.00 15.43 -2.37
CA LEU A 275 10.00 14.43 -3.44
C LEU A 275 9.78 15.07 -4.80
N VAL A 276 8.82 15.99 -4.86
CA VAL A 276 8.60 16.85 -6.02
C VAL A 276 8.80 18.30 -5.58
N SER A 277 9.83 18.94 -6.11
CA SER A 277 10.05 20.37 -5.91
C SER A 277 9.41 21.16 -7.06
N ARG A 278 8.84 22.32 -6.73
CA ARG A 278 8.22 23.24 -7.67
C ARG A 278 9.05 24.51 -7.76
N SER A 279 9.45 24.85 -8.97
CA SER A 279 9.91 26.21 -9.32
C SER A 279 8.84 26.89 -10.20
N SER A 280 9.01 28.17 -10.52
CA SER A 280 8.01 28.96 -11.26
C SER A 280 7.45 28.28 -12.52
N TYR A 281 8.25 27.41 -13.15
CA TYR A 281 7.93 26.80 -14.46
C TYR A 281 8.12 25.30 -14.51
N SER A 282 8.58 24.68 -13.44
CA SER A 282 8.98 23.28 -13.50
C SER A 282 8.78 22.54 -12.17
N TYR A 283 8.50 21.25 -12.31
CA TYR A 283 8.50 20.28 -11.23
C TYR A 283 9.70 19.36 -11.42
N SER A 284 10.48 19.17 -10.38
CA SER A 284 11.58 18.23 -10.39
C SER A 284 11.36 17.08 -9.41
N LEU A 285 11.59 15.85 -9.84
CA LEU A 285 11.51 14.66 -9.01
C LEU A 285 12.89 14.38 -8.41
N ASN A 286 12.93 14.21 -7.09
CA ASN A 286 14.12 13.75 -6.40
C ASN A 286 14.17 12.21 -6.50
N GLU A 287 15.03 11.68 -7.36
CA GLU A 287 15.13 10.24 -7.66
C GLU A 287 15.50 9.42 -6.40
N THR A 288 16.35 9.94 -5.52
CA THR A 288 16.72 9.24 -4.28
C THR A 288 15.52 9.11 -3.35
N GLN A 289 14.79 10.19 -3.14
CA GLN A 289 13.58 10.17 -2.32
C GLN A 289 12.46 9.37 -2.98
N TYR A 290 12.39 9.34 -4.31
CA TYR A 290 11.42 8.53 -5.03
C TYR A 290 11.68 7.03 -4.81
N SER A 291 12.92 6.59 -4.84
CA SER A 291 13.29 5.20 -4.53
C SER A 291 12.90 4.81 -3.08
N GLU A 292 13.14 5.71 -2.13
CA GLU A 292 12.74 5.51 -0.73
C GLU A 292 11.20 5.49 -0.59
N PHE A 293 10.51 6.38 -1.29
CA PHE A 293 9.05 6.41 -1.35
C PHE A 293 8.46 5.11 -1.91
N GLN A 294 9.03 4.56 -2.99
CA GLN A 294 8.60 3.29 -3.56
C GLN A 294 8.79 2.14 -2.57
N THR A 295 9.92 2.12 -1.85
CA THR A 295 10.19 1.12 -0.81
C THR A 295 9.14 1.22 0.30
N THR A 296 8.86 2.43 0.78
CA THR A 296 7.82 2.69 1.79
C THR A 296 6.44 2.25 1.32
N THR A 297 6.07 2.57 0.09
CA THR A 297 4.78 2.15 -0.51
C THR A 297 4.66 0.64 -0.57
N LYS A 298 5.73 -0.06 -0.95
CA LYS A 298 5.79 -1.52 -0.97
C LYS A 298 5.62 -2.10 0.45
N GLU A 299 6.26 -1.51 1.45
CA GLU A 299 6.12 -1.93 2.85
C GLU A 299 4.69 -1.72 3.37
N PHE A 300 4.05 -0.60 3.06
CA PHE A 300 2.63 -0.40 3.34
C PHE A 300 1.76 -1.47 2.65
N GLY A 301 2.10 -1.84 1.42
CA GLY A 301 1.41 -2.91 0.67
C GLY A 301 1.45 -4.27 1.37
N HIS A 302 2.51 -4.57 2.12
CA HIS A 302 2.66 -5.81 2.90
C HIS A 302 2.07 -5.71 4.32
N ASN A 303 1.64 -4.54 4.76
CA ASN A 303 1.08 -4.37 6.09
C ASN A 303 -0.31 -5.04 6.17
N PRO A 304 -0.53 -5.99 7.09
CA PRO A 304 -1.81 -6.70 7.22
C PRO A 304 -2.99 -5.78 7.54
N PHE A 305 -2.74 -4.59 8.09
CA PHE A 305 -3.79 -3.61 8.36
C PHE A 305 -4.28 -2.84 7.13
N ARG A 306 -3.61 -2.96 6.00
CA ARG A 306 -4.03 -2.32 4.74
C ARG A 306 -5.45 -2.75 4.31
N SER A 307 -5.78 -4.01 4.48
CA SER A 307 -7.05 -4.61 4.07
C SER A 307 -8.17 -4.48 5.11
N VAL A 308 -7.86 -3.93 6.28
CA VAL A 308 -8.78 -3.93 7.44
C VAL A 308 -9.85 -2.83 7.33
N GLY A 309 -9.64 -1.82 6.49
CA GLY A 309 -10.55 -0.68 6.38
C GLY A 309 -10.56 0.21 7.63
N LEU A 310 -11.61 0.99 7.76
CA LEU A 310 -11.81 1.89 8.91
C LEU A 310 -12.43 1.11 10.09
N ILE A 311 -11.60 0.43 10.88
CA ILE A 311 -12.07 -0.29 12.07
C ILE A 311 -11.69 0.49 13.33
N ASN A 312 -12.70 0.95 14.09
CA ASN A 312 -12.49 1.53 15.40
C ASN A 312 -12.10 0.48 16.43
N SER A 313 -12.79 -0.66 16.43
CA SER A 313 -12.48 -1.82 17.29
C SER A 313 -13.18 -3.07 16.76
N GLN A 314 -12.43 -4.17 16.60
CA GLN A 314 -12.99 -5.47 16.27
C GLN A 314 -12.27 -6.55 17.06
N SER A 315 -13.01 -7.57 17.51
CA SER A 315 -12.48 -8.76 18.19
C SER A 315 -12.95 -10.02 17.47
N ASN A 316 -12.02 -10.93 17.21
CA ASN A 316 -12.30 -12.23 16.62
C ASN A 316 -11.68 -13.31 17.49
N ASN A 317 -12.41 -14.38 17.71
CA ASN A 317 -11.98 -15.51 18.52
C ASN A 317 -11.56 -16.70 17.65
N GLY A 318 -10.69 -17.52 18.19
CA GLY A 318 -10.23 -18.73 17.53
C GLY A 318 -9.79 -19.82 18.48
N ALA A 319 -9.76 -21.04 17.97
CA ALA A 319 -9.37 -22.21 18.73
C ALA A 319 -7.89 -22.19 19.10
N MET A 320 -7.58 -22.71 20.27
CA MET A 320 -6.24 -22.85 20.79
C MET A 320 -6.10 -24.26 21.41
N ASN A 321 -4.99 -24.94 21.11
CA ASN A 321 -4.67 -26.23 21.69
C ASN A 321 -3.18 -26.36 21.99
N GLY A 322 -2.82 -27.22 22.90
CA GLY A 322 -1.43 -27.37 23.28
C GLY A 322 -1.18 -28.33 24.43
N VAL A 323 0.04 -28.25 24.96
CA VAL A 323 0.52 -29.09 26.05
C VAL A 323 1.09 -28.22 27.18
N GLY A 324 1.01 -28.71 28.39
CA GLY A 324 1.53 -28.02 29.56
C GLY A 324 2.28 -28.95 30.49
N VAL A 325 3.26 -28.42 31.20
CA VAL A 325 4.03 -29.10 32.22
C VAL A 325 4.05 -28.25 33.48
N GLN A 326 3.92 -28.87 34.65
CA GLN A 326 4.02 -28.21 35.94
C GLN A 326 4.93 -29.05 36.86
N LEU A 327 5.79 -28.38 37.61
CA LEU A 327 6.64 -28.97 38.63
C LEU A 327 6.48 -28.13 39.90
N GLY A 328 6.23 -28.80 41.03
CA GLY A 328 6.01 -28.06 42.26
C GLY A 328 6.03 -28.93 43.51
N TYR A 329 5.64 -28.30 44.59
CA TYR A 329 5.53 -28.90 45.90
C TYR A 329 4.14 -28.64 46.46
N LYS A 330 3.54 -29.66 47.09
CA LYS A 330 2.27 -29.60 47.81
C LYS A 330 2.48 -29.84 49.27
N GLN A 331 1.75 -29.12 50.10
CA GLN A 331 1.77 -29.20 51.56
C GLN A 331 0.35 -29.22 52.08
N PHE A 332 0.03 -30.18 52.94
CA PHE A 332 -1.26 -30.35 53.57
C PHE A 332 -1.23 -30.04 55.04
N PHE A 333 -2.34 -29.54 55.57
CA PHE A 333 -2.48 -29.13 56.95
C PHE A 333 -3.50 -30.00 57.67
N GLY A 334 -3.23 -30.28 58.93
CA GLY A 334 -4.09 -31.04 59.81
C GLY A 334 -4.06 -32.56 59.61
N LYS A 335 -4.61 -33.30 60.59
CA LYS A 335 -4.60 -34.78 60.59
C LYS A 335 -5.38 -35.40 59.42
N ASN A 336 -6.45 -34.75 58.99
CA ASN A 336 -7.32 -35.23 57.91
C ASN A 336 -6.89 -34.77 56.53
N LYS A 337 -5.86 -33.92 56.45
CA LYS A 337 -5.34 -33.37 55.18
C LYS A 337 -6.44 -32.83 54.24
N PHE A 338 -7.48 -32.22 54.86
CA PHE A 338 -8.57 -31.63 54.13
C PHE A 338 -8.17 -30.39 53.37
N PHE A 339 -7.25 -29.59 53.90
CA PHE A 339 -6.76 -28.36 53.36
C PHE A 339 -5.29 -28.45 53.05
N GLY A 340 -4.88 -27.95 51.88
CA GLY A 340 -3.48 -27.88 51.49
C GLY A 340 -3.20 -26.66 50.61
N ILE A 341 -1.93 -26.40 50.40
CA ILE A 341 -1.42 -25.40 49.46
C ILE A 341 -0.39 -26.10 48.56
N ARG A 342 -0.41 -25.75 47.29
CA ARG A 342 0.66 -26.12 46.36
C ARG A 342 1.29 -24.92 45.73
N TYR A 343 2.60 -24.99 45.47
CA TYR A 343 3.40 -24.01 44.78
C TYR A 343 4.03 -24.72 43.57
N TYR A 344 3.99 -24.06 42.40
CA TYR A 344 4.52 -24.69 41.20
C TYR A 344 5.07 -23.65 40.21
N ALA A 345 6.07 -24.11 39.44
CA ALA A 345 6.45 -23.52 38.19
C ALA A 345 5.74 -24.25 37.04
N PHE A 346 5.44 -23.56 35.98
CA PHE A 346 4.76 -24.16 34.85
C PHE A 346 5.25 -23.59 33.51
N PHE A 347 5.07 -24.41 32.48
CA PHE A 347 5.33 -24.03 31.08
C PHE A 347 4.23 -24.63 30.23
N ASP A 348 3.50 -23.74 29.49
CA ASP A 348 2.48 -24.12 28.53
C ASP A 348 2.93 -23.74 27.14
N TYR A 349 2.84 -24.65 26.19
CA TYR A 349 2.90 -24.39 24.76
C TYR A 349 1.52 -24.56 24.15
N ASN A 350 1.08 -23.59 23.35
CA ASN A 350 -0.20 -23.63 22.64
C ASN A 350 -0.02 -23.13 21.21
N HIS A 351 -0.82 -23.67 20.31
CA HIS A 351 -1.01 -23.14 18.97
C HIS A 351 -2.42 -22.53 18.86
N ALA A 352 -2.49 -21.24 18.53
CA ALA A 352 -3.74 -20.51 18.36
C ALA A 352 -3.97 -20.19 16.89
N TYR A 353 -5.17 -20.51 16.38
CA TYR A 353 -5.59 -20.18 15.03
C TYR A 353 -6.87 -19.36 15.07
N ILE A 354 -6.77 -18.09 14.62
CA ILE A 354 -7.87 -17.12 14.68
C ILE A 354 -8.19 -16.68 13.26
N LYS A 355 -9.41 -16.95 12.80
CA LYS A 355 -9.93 -16.47 11.52
C LYS A 355 -10.52 -15.07 11.70
N SER A 356 -10.25 -14.16 10.78
CA SER A 356 -10.88 -12.86 10.73
C SER A 356 -11.13 -12.42 9.30
N ASN A 357 -12.00 -11.43 9.11
CA ASN A 357 -12.33 -10.91 7.78
C ASN A 357 -11.17 -10.13 7.14
N PHE A 358 -10.14 -9.78 7.89
CA PHE A 358 -9.03 -8.98 7.44
C PHE A 358 -7.71 -9.78 7.32
N PHE A 359 -7.41 -10.67 8.24
CA PHE A 359 -6.32 -11.65 8.10
C PHE A 359 -6.45 -12.77 9.11
N ASN A 360 -6.03 -13.97 8.72
CA ASN A 360 -5.98 -15.12 9.60
C ASN A 360 -4.67 -15.11 10.39
N SER A 361 -4.76 -15.34 11.69
CA SER A 361 -3.60 -15.38 12.57
C SER A 361 -3.32 -16.80 13.04
N ALA A 362 -2.12 -17.30 12.75
CA ALA A 362 -1.58 -18.53 13.31
C ALA A 362 -0.41 -18.18 14.23
N SER A 363 -0.54 -18.46 15.52
CA SER A 363 0.43 -18.02 16.52
C SER A 363 0.82 -19.15 17.45
N ASN A 364 2.12 -19.30 17.71
CA ASN A 364 2.63 -20.12 18.79
C ASN A 364 2.65 -19.29 20.08
N VAL A 365 2.07 -19.82 21.14
CA VAL A 365 1.88 -19.13 22.41
C VAL A 365 2.60 -19.90 23.51
N PHE A 366 3.59 -19.29 24.09
CA PHE A 366 4.33 -19.83 25.22
C PHE A 366 3.92 -19.07 26.48
N THR A 367 3.49 -19.79 27.53
CA THR A 367 3.18 -19.19 28.83
C THR A 367 3.97 -19.91 29.91
N TYR A 368 4.73 -19.16 30.67
CA TYR A 368 5.64 -19.69 31.67
C TYR A 368 5.64 -18.82 32.92
N GLY A 369 5.65 -19.45 34.08
CA GLY A 369 5.56 -18.72 35.34
C GLY A 369 5.51 -19.60 36.56
N ALA A 370 5.07 -18.98 37.65
CA ALA A 370 4.87 -19.64 38.93
C ALA A 370 3.44 -19.36 39.47
N GLY A 371 2.89 -20.34 40.16
CA GLY A 371 1.56 -20.25 40.74
C GLY A 371 1.48 -20.87 42.13
N SER A 372 0.38 -20.52 42.79
CA SER A 372 0.00 -21.13 44.07
C SER A 372 -1.50 -21.42 44.07
N ASP A 373 -1.88 -22.62 44.44
CA ASP A 373 -3.26 -23.07 44.54
C ASP A 373 -3.56 -23.55 45.96
N LEU A 374 -4.76 -23.23 46.40
CA LEU A 374 -5.38 -23.86 47.57
C LEU A 374 -5.98 -25.21 47.14
N LEU A 375 -5.80 -26.21 47.93
CA LEU A 375 -6.30 -27.57 47.74
C LEU A 375 -7.32 -27.91 48.82
N LEU A 376 -8.50 -28.40 48.41
CA LEU A 376 -9.56 -28.82 49.28
C LEU A 376 -9.95 -30.26 48.93
N ASN A 377 -9.69 -31.22 49.83
CA ASN A 377 -9.97 -32.65 49.67
C ASN A 377 -11.29 -33.00 50.36
N PHE A 378 -12.29 -33.36 49.60
CA PHE A 378 -13.60 -33.82 50.17
C PHE A 378 -13.52 -35.29 50.60
N ILE A 379 -12.75 -36.08 49.90
CA ILE A 379 -12.47 -37.50 50.20
C ILE A 379 -10.95 -37.65 50.28
N ASN A 380 -10.46 -38.14 51.39
CA ASN A 380 -9.03 -38.39 51.57
C ASN A 380 -8.81 -39.72 52.29
N GLY A 381 -8.71 -40.80 51.51
CA GLY A 381 -8.38 -42.13 51.98
C GLY A 381 -9.48 -42.85 52.74
N GLY A 382 -9.84 -44.03 52.33
CA GLY A 382 -10.76 -44.89 53.09
C GLY A 382 -10.03 -45.59 54.23
N SER A 383 -10.77 -45.92 55.28
CA SER A 383 -10.35 -46.65 56.48
C SER A 383 -9.74 -48.03 56.21
N ASN A 384 -9.77 -48.52 55.00
CA ASN A 384 -9.14 -49.79 54.59
C ASN A 384 -7.83 -49.56 53.86
N GLN A 385 -6.77 -50.17 54.34
CA GLN A 385 -5.38 -50.02 53.91
C GLN A 385 -5.07 -50.21 52.42
N ASN A 386 -6.06 -50.61 51.60
CA ASN A 386 -5.83 -50.99 50.20
C ASN A 386 -6.41 -50.05 49.13
N ARG A 387 -7.12 -48.97 49.49
CA ARG A 387 -7.66 -47.99 48.49
C ARG A 387 -7.44 -46.57 48.99
N LYS A 388 -6.32 -46.00 48.60
CA LYS A 388 -5.95 -44.64 48.92
C LYS A 388 -6.22 -43.75 47.73
N ILE A 389 -7.43 -43.18 47.68
CA ILE A 389 -7.86 -42.23 46.68
C ILE A 389 -8.29 -40.95 47.39
N SER A 390 -7.80 -39.82 46.91
CA SER A 390 -8.22 -38.48 47.31
C SER A 390 -8.99 -37.82 46.15
N PHE A 391 -10.13 -37.22 46.48
CA PHE A 391 -10.91 -36.40 45.54
C PHE A 391 -11.11 -35.01 46.12
N GLY A 392 -10.84 -33.97 45.33
CA GLY A 392 -10.92 -32.61 45.80
C GLY A 392 -10.99 -31.59 44.64
N ILE A 393 -11.02 -30.37 45.07
CA ILE A 393 -10.94 -29.20 44.18
C ILE A 393 -9.67 -28.43 44.48
N PHE A 394 -9.30 -27.62 43.52
CA PHE A 394 -8.25 -26.63 43.72
C PHE A 394 -8.63 -25.29 43.12
N GLY A 395 -8.06 -24.21 43.62
CA GLY A 395 -8.20 -22.87 43.06
C GLY A 395 -7.05 -21.97 43.50
N GLY A 396 -6.57 -21.16 42.57
CA GLY A 396 -5.43 -20.32 42.86
C GLY A 396 -5.11 -19.30 41.78
N ILE A 397 -3.94 -18.72 41.90
CA ILE A 397 -3.45 -17.66 41.05
C ILE A 397 -2.04 -17.99 40.55
N ALA A 398 -1.70 -17.48 39.38
CA ALA A 398 -0.34 -17.58 38.87
C ALA A 398 0.10 -16.26 38.23
N LEU A 399 1.41 -15.98 38.39
CA LEU A 399 2.13 -14.90 37.74
C LEU A 399 2.98 -15.49 36.62
N ALA A 400 2.83 -14.95 35.41
CA ALA A 400 3.47 -15.55 34.25
C ALA A 400 3.93 -14.49 33.21
N GLY A 401 4.80 -14.92 32.33
CA GLY A 401 5.05 -14.30 31.06
C GLY A 401 4.31 -15.05 29.95
N THR A 402 3.72 -14.34 29.01
CA THR A 402 3.18 -14.95 27.79
C THR A 402 3.87 -14.37 26.58
N THR A 403 4.42 -15.24 25.72
CA THR A 403 5.09 -14.87 24.47
C THR A 403 4.28 -15.38 23.29
N TRP A 404 3.91 -14.46 22.40
CA TRP A 404 3.21 -14.74 21.15
C TRP A 404 4.20 -14.68 19.99
N LEU A 405 4.29 -15.72 19.18
CA LEU A 405 5.10 -15.76 17.97
C LEU A 405 4.19 -15.97 16.77
N ASN A 406 4.05 -14.92 15.97
CA ASN A 406 3.27 -14.94 14.72
C ASN A 406 4.21 -14.73 13.54
N SER A 407 4.25 -15.70 12.62
CA SER A 407 5.15 -15.67 11.46
C SER A 407 4.85 -14.52 10.49
N GLN A 408 3.60 -14.08 10.39
CA GLN A 408 3.20 -12.98 9.51
C GLN A 408 3.81 -11.63 9.90
N PHE A 409 4.18 -11.45 11.17
CA PHE A 409 4.73 -10.20 11.68
C PHE A 409 6.25 -10.20 11.86
N VAL A 410 6.91 -11.29 11.59
CA VAL A 410 8.38 -11.40 11.74
C VAL A 410 9.10 -10.43 10.78
N ASN A 411 8.56 -10.23 9.59
CA ASN A 411 9.15 -9.38 8.55
C ASN A 411 8.69 -7.91 8.63
N LEU A 412 7.74 -7.55 9.49
CA LEU A 412 7.25 -6.18 9.65
C LEU A 412 8.09 -5.34 10.64
N LYS A 413 9.23 -5.84 11.06
CA LYS A 413 10.22 -5.07 11.82
C LYS A 413 10.98 -4.06 10.97
N THR A 414 10.84 -4.11 9.66
CA THR A 414 11.50 -3.17 8.77
C THR A 414 10.97 -1.78 9.04
N THR A 415 11.81 -1.01 9.66
CA THR A 415 11.63 0.41 9.86
C THR A 415 12.10 1.11 8.61
N THR A 416 11.22 1.81 7.96
CA THR A 416 11.68 2.93 7.14
C THR A 416 12.21 4.00 8.09
N SER A 417 13.06 4.87 7.61
CA SER A 417 13.54 6.04 8.38
C SER A 417 12.38 6.91 8.91
N ILE A 418 11.17 6.74 8.37
CA ILE A 418 10.00 7.61 8.60
C ILE A 418 8.95 6.95 9.49
N TYR A 419 8.73 5.64 9.35
CA TYR A 419 7.70 4.91 10.08
C TYR A 419 8.28 3.71 10.80
N SER A 420 8.04 3.62 12.10
CA SER A 420 8.46 2.47 12.90
C SER A 420 7.26 1.73 13.49
N ALA A 421 7.22 0.43 13.25
CA ALA A 421 6.29 -0.45 13.94
C ALA A 421 6.92 -0.95 15.26
N LYS A 422 6.12 -0.97 16.31
CA LYS A 422 6.52 -1.56 17.60
C LYS A 422 5.88 -2.95 17.70
N ILE A 423 6.73 -3.97 17.83
CA ILE A 423 6.31 -5.34 18.09
C ILE A 423 6.72 -5.71 19.50
N ASN A 424 5.77 -6.16 20.31
CA ASN A 424 5.97 -6.63 21.66
C ASN A 424 5.46 -8.07 21.79
N ASN A 425 6.36 -9.02 21.66
CA ASN A 425 6.02 -10.44 21.64
C ASN A 425 5.66 -10.99 23.04
N THR A 426 6.20 -10.40 24.10
CA THR A 426 6.09 -10.92 25.46
C THR A 426 5.41 -9.92 26.36
N ASN A 427 4.50 -10.40 27.18
CA ASN A 427 3.81 -9.59 28.18
C ASN A 427 3.62 -10.37 29.48
N PHE A 428 3.56 -9.63 30.58
CA PHE A 428 3.15 -10.16 31.89
C PHE A 428 1.71 -10.66 31.83
N GLN A 429 1.42 -11.76 32.54
CA GLN A 429 0.11 -12.35 32.68
C GLN A 429 -0.21 -12.64 34.14
N PHE A 430 -1.43 -12.35 34.50
CA PHE A 430 -2.04 -12.81 35.71
C PHE A 430 -3.12 -13.84 35.36
N LEU A 431 -3.05 -15.04 35.97
CA LEU A 431 -3.96 -16.14 35.66
C LEU A 431 -4.69 -16.58 36.91
N PHE A 432 -5.97 -16.87 36.76
CA PHE A 432 -6.74 -17.67 37.69
C PHE A 432 -6.68 -19.13 37.26
N ASN A 433 -6.55 -20.04 38.24
CA ASN A 433 -6.52 -21.46 38.01
C ASN A 433 -7.53 -22.15 38.95
N THR A 434 -8.36 -23.04 38.41
CA THR A 434 -9.31 -23.81 39.23
C THR A 434 -9.65 -25.13 38.56
N GLY A 435 -10.03 -26.14 39.36
CA GLY A 435 -10.36 -27.44 38.78
C GLY A 435 -10.69 -28.51 39.83
N LEU A 436 -10.88 -29.71 39.29
CA LEU A 436 -11.11 -30.94 40.01
C LEU A 436 -9.83 -31.79 39.99
N ARG A 437 -9.60 -32.51 41.06
CA ARG A 437 -8.45 -33.40 41.19
C ARG A 437 -8.85 -34.76 41.76
N LEU A 438 -8.29 -35.80 41.19
CA LEU A 438 -8.38 -37.16 41.67
C LEU A 438 -6.94 -37.71 41.83
N GLN A 439 -6.54 -38.04 43.02
CA GLN A 439 -5.16 -38.45 43.32
C GLN A 439 -5.14 -39.81 43.99
N GLY A 440 -4.38 -40.75 43.44
CA GLY A 440 -3.96 -41.95 44.13
C GLY A 440 -2.61 -41.74 44.82
N ILE A 441 -1.93 -42.81 45.23
CA ILE A 441 -0.67 -42.75 46.00
C ILE A 441 0.39 -41.94 45.26
N HIS A 442 0.69 -42.31 44.01
CA HIS A 442 1.70 -41.65 43.19
C HIS A 442 1.16 -41.08 41.90
N HIS A 443 -0.07 -41.41 41.51
CA HIS A 443 -0.66 -41.11 40.27
C HIS A 443 -1.97 -40.36 40.45
N GLY A 444 -2.18 -39.31 39.71
CA GLY A 444 -3.40 -38.52 39.74
C GLY A 444 -3.78 -37.96 38.38
N VAL A 445 -5.01 -37.46 38.33
CA VAL A 445 -5.53 -36.73 37.19
C VAL A 445 -6.17 -35.46 37.68
N GLU A 446 -6.04 -34.41 36.88
CA GLU A 446 -6.65 -33.13 37.15
C GLU A 446 -7.37 -32.61 35.86
N LEU A 447 -8.58 -32.09 36.07
CA LEU A 447 -9.31 -31.37 35.07
C LEU A 447 -9.49 -29.92 35.55
N GLY A 448 -8.91 -28.97 34.85
CA GLY A 448 -8.93 -27.59 35.31
C GLY A 448 -9.10 -26.58 34.21
N VAL A 449 -9.27 -25.33 34.61
CA VAL A 449 -9.40 -24.18 33.74
C VAL A 449 -8.42 -23.09 34.17
N LYS A 450 -7.64 -22.58 33.21
CA LYS A 450 -6.78 -21.39 33.37
C LYS A 450 -7.43 -20.22 32.68
N ILE A 451 -7.57 -19.08 33.37
CA ILE A 451 -8.18 -17.84 32.85
C ILE A 451 -7.16 -16.70 32.95
N PRO A 452 -6.50 -16.37 31.87
CA PRO A 452 -5.63 -15.19 31.78
C PRO A 452 -6.45 -13.90 31.78
N THR A 453 -5.92 -12.83 32.38
CA THR A 453 -6.66 -11.57 32.53
C THR A 453 -6.13 -10.42 31.71
N ILE A 454 -4.88 -10.49 31.23
CA ILE A 454 -4.19 -9.35 30.60
C ILE A 454 -4.02 -9.58 29.09
N ASN A 455 -4.28 -8.52 28.32
CA ASN A 455 -4.08 -8.52 26.86
C ASN A 455 -2.61 -8.28 26.54
N THR A 456 -2.09 -8.97 25.52
CA THR A 456 -0.78 -8.69 24.96
C THR A 456 -0.93 -7.72 23.80
N ASN A 457 -0.51 -6.47 23.97
CA ASN A 457 -0.44 -5.48 22.89
C ASN A 457 0.73 -5.86 21.97
N TYR A 458 0.44 -6.71 20.99
CA TYR A 458 1.43 -7.38 20.16
C TYR A 458 2.10 -6.45 19.15
N TYR A 459 1.30 -5.65 18.47
CA TYR A 459 1.76 -4.78 17.38
C TYR A 459 1.12 -3.41 17.49
N SER A 460 1.89 -2.35 17.28
CA SER A 460 1.36 -1.00 17.13
C SER A 460 2.09 -0.24 16.04
N PHE A 461 1.33 0.47 15.22
CA PHE A 461 1.82 1.25 14.10
C PHE A 461 0.84 2.39 13.80
N MET A 462 1.32 3.64 13.78
CA MET A 462 0.51 4.83 13.46
C MET A 462 -0.83 4.89 14.21
N GLY A 463 -0.83 4.56 15.50
CA GLY A 463 -2.04 4.57 16.32
C GLY A 463 -2.90 3.30 16.23
N ALA A 464 -2.75 2.48 15.19
CA ALA A 464 -3.38 1.17 15.13
C ALA A 464 -2.71 0.20 16.11
N LYS A 465 -3.52 -0.67 16.70
CA LYS A 465 -3.08 -1.65 17.68
C LYS A 465 -3.67 -3.02 17.36
N LEU A 466 -2.80 -4.03 17.44
CA LEU A 466 -3.19 -5.43 17.44
C LEU A 466 -2.84 -6.00 18.81
N ALA A 467 -3.83 -6.57 19.48
CA ALA A 467 -3.65 -7.26 20.76
C ALA A 467 -4.15 -8.69 20.66
N TYR A 468 -3.46 -9.58 21.36
CA TYR A 468 -3.88 -10.96 21.58
C TYR A 468 -4.23 -11.20 23.03
N ARG A 469 -5.20 -12.09 23.26
CA ARG A 469 -5.57 -12.55 24.58
C ARG A 469 -5.92 -14.04 24.54
N ARG A 470 -5.37 -14.82 25.45
CA ARG A 470 -5.94 -16.11 25.79
C ARG A 470 -7.21 -15.84 26.57
N LEU A 471 -8.34 -16.39 26.18
CA LEU A 471 -9.60 -16.21 26.91
C LEU A 471 -9.69 -17.19 28.05
N TYR A 472 -9.49 -18.45 27.76
CA TYR A 472 -9.41 -19.54 28.72
C TYR A 472 -8.68 -20.74 28.12
N SER A 473 -8.27 -21.67 28.99
CA SER A 473 -7.78 -23.00 28.61
C SER A 473 -8.31 -24.02 29.57
N VAL A 474 -9.02 -25.01 29.05
CA VAL A 474 -9.40 -26.22 29.79
C VAL A 474 -8.26 -27.22 29.60
N TYR A 475 -7.79 -27.81 30.67
CA TYR A 475 -6.70 -28.78 30.62
C TYR A 475 -7.02 -30.07 31.34
N PHE A 476 -6.46 -31.16 30.85
CA PHE A 476 -6.43 -32.45 31.49
C PHE A 476 -4.97 -32.83 31.75
N ASN A 477 -4.62 -32.92 33.03
CA ASN A 477 -3.27 -33.23 33.46
C ASN A 477 -3.20 -34.63 34.11
N TYR A 478 -2.13 -35.33 33.79
CA TYR A 478 -1.67 -36.48 34.55
C TYR A 478 -0.60 -36.03 35.55
N VAL A 479 -0.77 -36.42 36.79
CA VAL A 479 0.06 -35.96 37.91
C VAL A 479 0.84 -37.14 38.51
N LEU A 480 2.13 -36.98 38.62
CA LEU A 480 3.03 -37.84 39.37
C LEU A 480 3.39 -37.15 40.69
N ALA A 481 3.16 -37.78 41.80
CA ALA A 481 3.45 -37.23 43.12
C ALA A 481 4.36 -38.18 43.92
N TYR A 482 5.34 -37.60 44.58
CA TYR A 482 6.35 -38.33 45.36
C TYR A 482 6.55 -37.69 46.74
#